data_e400ea43b2f10d75c764a18fb50d18bd
#
_entry.id   e400ea43b2f10d75c764a18fb50d18bd
#
_cell.length_a   1.000
_cell.length_b   1.000
_cell.length_c   1.000
_cell.angle_alpha   90.00
_cell.angle_beta   90.00
_cell.angle_gamma   90.00
#
_symmetry.space_group_name_H-M   'P 1'
#
loop_
_entity.id
_entity.type
_entity.pdbx_description
1 polymer ?
#
loop_
_entity_poly.entity_id
_entity_poly.type
_entity_poly.pdbx_seq_one_letter_code
_entity_poly.pdbx_strand_id
1 'polypeptide(L)'
;IRDRNYTKIEKLGVGFPYVITQNGTYTIRLTDKFGKSATTTLEYKNIKKDMTAPEISGVEDGKIYCLTRTITVTDEHLRDVKVNGKRIELDENNQYVLSGRGKQVITATDDYDNVTEITVTINDHHTGGKATCKAKAICDICKMEYGELDSANHVEKVKWIITPTTHEQRYSCCNAIAVKKAAHQWKDGKCTECGMQISIEKPSITAKSTNGTTIIRWKKVINASGY
;
A
#
# COMPACT_ATOMS: atom_id res chain seq x y z
N ILE A 1 27.96 56.67 1.81
CA ILE A 1 26.75 55.90 2.17
C ILE A 1 26.44 55.03 0.97
N ARG A 2 26.72 53.71 1.04
CA ARG A 2 26.38 52.77 -0.01
C ARG A 2 24.93 52.35 0.23
N ASP A 3 24.04 52.85 -0.64
CA ASP A 3 22.65 52.41 -0.69
C ASP A 3 22.60 50.95 -1.18
N ARG A 4 22.07 50.02 -0.39
CA ARG A 4 22.14 48.56 -0.64
C ARG A 4 21.02 48.04 -1.55
N ASN A 5 20.30 48.91 -2.25
CA ASN A 5 19.10 48.53 -3.01
C ASN A 5 19.22 48.77 -4.53
N TYR A 6 20.41 48.67 -5.10
CA TYR A 6 20.57 48.75 -6.55
C TYR A 6 20.72 47.35 -7.17
N THR A 7 19.73 46.89 -7.88
CA THR A 7 19.89 45.80 -8.84
C THR A 7 20.29 46.40 -10.18
N LYS A 8 21.53 46.23 -10.59
CA LYS A 8 22.06 46.70 -11.87
C LYS A 8 21.76 45.67 -12.95
N ILE A 9 20.86 45.97 -13.87
CA ILE A 9 20.58 45.14 -15.03
C ILE A 9 21.46 45.61 -16.18
N GLU A 10 22.52 44.86 -16.53
CA GLU A 10 23.53 45.26 -17.52
C GLU A 10 23.32 44.79 -18.95
N LYS A 11 22.50 43.76 -19.19
CA LYS A 11 22.20 43.23 -20.53
C LYS A 11 20.77 42.73 -20.62
N LEU A 12 19.88 43.54 -21.18
CA LEU A 12 18.62 43.09 -21.72
C LEU A 12 18.77 42.94 -23.23
N GLY A 13 18.59 41.74 -23.77
CA GLY A 13 18.38 41.54 -25.20
C GLY A 13 17.08 42.23 -25.62
N VAL A 14 17.03 42.78 -26.85
CA VAL A 14 15.84 43.38 -27.39
C VAL A 14 14.73 42.31 -27.50
N GLY A 15 13.61 42.52 -26.80
CA GLY A 15 12.40 41.72 -27.00
C GLY A 15 12.02 40.71 -25.91
N PHE A 16 12.74 40.61 -24.78
CA PHE A 16 12.36 39.73 -23.70
C PHE A 16 11.81 40.54 -22.49
N PRO A 17 10.66 40.12 -21.90
CA PRO A 17 10.18 40.73 -20.66
C PRO A 17 11.15 40.42 -19.51
N TYR A 18 11.46 41.40 -18.66
CA TYR A 18 12.14 41.17 -17.40
C TYR A 18 11.13 41.21 -16.27
N VAL A 19 11.05 40.12 -15.52
CA VAL A 19 10.11 39.98 -14.41
C VAL A 19 10.75 40.49 -13.13
N ILE A 20 10.12 41.46 -12.49
CA ILE A 20 10.53 42.01 -11.20
C ILE A 20 9.74 41.29 -10.11
N THR A 21 10.43 40.57 -9.24
CA THR A 21 9.82 39.70 -8.18
C THR A 21 10.01 40.29 -6.77
N GLN A 22 10.68 41.44 -6.62
CA GLN A 22 10.94 42.05 -5.32
C GLN A 22 10.65 43.55 -5.34
N ASN A 23 10.22 44.08 -4.20
CA ASN A 23 10.13 45.54 -4.01
C ASN A 23 11.52 46.18 -4.08
N GLY A 24 11.60 47.32 -4.69
CA GLY A 24 12.87 48.03 -4.79
C GLY A 24 12.86 49.11 -5.87
N THR A 25 13.98 49.77 -5.98
CA THR A 25 14.24 50.78 -7.03
C THR A 25 15.15 50.17 -8.09
N TYR A 26 14.64 50.09 -9.31
CA TYR A 26 15.33 49.47 -10.45
C TYR A 26 15.77 50.57 -11.42
N THR A 27 17.04 50.61 -11.72
CA THR A 27 17.60 51.57 -12.70
C THR A 27 17.88 50.83 -14.01
N ILE A 28 17.17 51.22 -15.06
CA ILE A 28 17.36 50.68 -16.42
C ILE A 28 18.27 51.68 -17.16
N ARG A 29 19.41 51.19 -17.66
CA ARG A 29 20.34 51.96 -18.49
C ARG A 29 20.33 51.37 -19.91
N LEU A 30 20.01 52.22 -20.86
CA LEU A 30 20.13 51.91 -22.27
C LEU A 30 21.38 52.59 -22.81
N THR A 31 22.18 51.84 -23.57
CA THR A 31 23.40 52.37 -24.18
C THR A 31 23.35 52.10 -25.68
N ASP A 32 23.52 53.11 -26.52
CA ASP A 32 23.55 52.95 -27.95
C ASP A 32 24.92 52.43 -28.44
N LYS A 33 25.01 52.12 -29.73
CA LYS A 33 26.25 51.62 -30.34
C LYS A 33 27.42 52.60 -30.34
N PHE A 34 27.16 53.86 -30.04
CA PHE A 34 28.16 54.94 -29.94
C PHE A 34 28.55 55.24 -28.50
N GLY A 35 28.05 54.46 -27.53
CA GLY A 35 28.36 54.63 -26.11
C GLY A 35 27.53 55.68 -25.37
N LYS A 36 26.55 56.31 -26.04
CA LYS A 36 25.67 57.28 -25.41
C LYS A 36 24.60 56.52 -24.59
N SER A 37 24.38 56.93 -23.35
CA SER A 37 23.48 56.24 -22.44
C SER A 37 22.36 57.13 -21.95
N ALA A 38 21.18 56.54 -21.77
CA ALA A 38 20.04 57.09 -21.04
C ALA A 38 19.67 56.17 -19.90
N THR A 39 19.25 56.72 -18.78
CA THR A 39 18.81 55.96 -17.61
C THR A 39 17.40 56.35 -17.22
N THR A 40 16.62 55.37 -16.79
CA THR A 40 15.35 55.61 -16.12
C THR A 40 15.28 54.76 -14.84
N THR A 41 14.56 55.27 -13.86
CA THR A 41 14.42 54.59 -12.57
C THR A 41 12.96 54.29 -12.35
N LEU A 42 12.70 53.02 -12.00
CA LEU A 42 11.38 52.52 -11.67
C LEU A 42 11.36 52.07 -10.20
N GLU A 43 10.42 52.55 -9.43
CA GLU A 43 10.23 52.14 -8.06
C GLU A 43 8.99 51.23 -7.98
N TYR A 44 9.19 50.01 -7.50
CA TYR A 44 8.12 49.08 -7.25
C TYR A 44 7.90 48.88 -5.76
N LYS A 45 6.67 49.19 -5.31
CA LYS A 45 6.19 49.01 -3.95
C LYS A 45 4.98 48.04 -4.01
N ASN A 46 4.82 47.20 -3.02
CA ASN A 46 3.68 46.25 -2.90
C ASN A 46 3.71 45.05 -3.86
N ILE A 47 4.87 44.67 -4.38
CA ILE A 47 4.98 43.29 -4.88
C ILE A 47 4.79 42.36 -3.68
N LYS A 48 3.69 41.63 -3.66
CA LYS A 48 3.47 40.57 -2.66
C LYS A 48 4.45 39.46 -2.98
N LYS A 49 5.42 39.22 -2.11
CA LYS A 49 6.25 38.03 -2.20
C LYS A 49 5.38 36.84 -1.86
N ASP A 50 5.31 35.87 -2.73
CA ASP A 50 4.76 34.55 -2.37
C ASP A 50 5.63 33.94 -1.27
N MET A 51 4.99 33.46 -0.21
CA MET A 51 5.63 32.82 0.94
C MET A 51 5.25 31.35 1.02
N THR A 52 4.50 30.84 0.04
CA THR A 52 4.06 29.46 -0.04
C THR A 52 5.14 28.64 -0.74
N ALA A 53 5.62 27.61 -0.09
CA ALA A 53 6.58 26.70 -0.71
C ALA A 53 5.84 25.60 -1.51
N PRO A 54 6.46 25.05 -2.57
CA PRO A 54 5.89 23.94 -3.33
C PRO A 54 5.48 22.77 -2.44
N GLU A 55 4.38 22.12 -2.75
CA GLU A 55 3.94 20.91 -2.09
C GLU A 55 4.46 19.68 -2.84
N ILE A 56 5.06 18.74 -2.10
CA ILE A 56 5.47 17.44 -2.61
C ILE A 56 4.61 16.36 -1.93
N SER A 57 3.85 15.61 -2.71
CA SER A 57 2.96 14.54 -2.25
C SER A 57 3.32 13.18 -2.87
N GLY A 58 2.67 12.10 -2.40
CA GLY A 58 2.95 10.71 -2.81
C GLY A 58 4.06 10.03 -1.99
N VAL A 59 4.84 10.80 -1.23
CA VAL A 59 5.85 10.31 -0.29
C VAL A 59 5.85 11.16 0.99
N GLU A 60 6.38 10.60 2.06
CA GLU A 60 6.55 11.29 3.36
C GLU A 60 8.04 11.37 3.71
N ASP A 61 8.45 12.47 4.32
CA ASP A 61 9.85 12.67 4.70
C ASP A 61 10.35 11.60 5.69
N GLY A 62 11.57 11.13 5.46
CA GLY A 62 12.22 10.09 6.27
C GLY A 62 11.69 8.66 6.04
N LYS A 63 10.66 8.46 5.22
CA LYS A 63 10.09 7.13 4.98
C LYS A 63 10.96 6.25 4.07
N ILE A 64 10.80 4.94 4.27
CA ILE A 64 11.41 3.92 3.44
C ILE A 64 10.32 3.24 2.60
N TYR A 65 10.53 3.20 1.31
CA TYR A 65 9.63 2.56 0.35
C TYR A 65 10.35 1.41 -0.37
N CYS A 66 9.58 0.45 -0.82
CA CYS A 66 10.09 -0.59 -1.73
C CYS A 66 9.53 -0.37 -3.12
N LEU A 67 10.36 -0.64 -4.14
CA LEU A 67 10.05 -0.40 -5.54
C LEU A 67 9.94 1.10 -5.87
N THR A 68 9.36 1.43 -7.00
CA THR A 68 9.17 2.82 -7.45
C THR A 68 8.07 3.53 -6.66
N ARG A 69 8.17 4.87 -6.59
CA ARG A 69 7.12 5.75 -6.04
C ARG A 69 6.87 6.91 -6.99
N THR A 70 5.62 7.23 -7.20
CA THR A 70 5.24 8.43 -7.92
C THR A 70 5.09 9.56 -6.92
N ILE A 71 5.76 10.67 -7.18
CA ILE A 71 5.56 11.93 -6.49
C ILE A 71 4.76 12.88 -7.37
N THR A 72 3.99 13.76 -6.75
CA THR A 72 3.33 14.88 -7.41
C THR A 72 3.83 16.16 -6.77
N VAL A 73 4.23 17.14 -7.59
CA VAL A 73 4.73 18.43 -7.12
C VAL A 73 3.82 19.53 -7.65
N THR A 74 3.24 20.33 -6.74
CA THR A 74 2.31 21.40 -7.11
C THR A 74 2.72 22.72 -6.50
N ASP A 75 2.68 23.76 -7.33
CA ASP A 75 2.85 25.15 -6.94
C ASP A 75 2.43 26.05 -8.13
N GLU A 76 1.88 27.24 -7.86
CA GLU A 76 1.47 28.18 -8.90
C GLU A 76 2.67 28.78 -9.66
N HIS A 77 3.82 28.87 -8.99
CA HIS A 77 5.03 29.50 -9.52
C HIS A 77 6.22 28.53 -9.52
N LEU A 78 5.96 27.23 -9.71
CA LEU A 78 6.98 26.18 -9.69
C LEU A 78 8.10 26.47 -10.71
N ARG A 79 9.33 26.62 -10.24
CA ARG A 79 10.51 26.93 -11.07
C ARG A 79 11.27 25.69 -11.47
N ASP A 80 11.65 24.85 -10.50
CA ASP A 80 12.33 23.60 -10.80
C ASP A 80 12.11 22.54 -9.72
N VAL A 81 12.29 21.29 -10.13
CA VAL A 81 12.31 20.13 -9.23
C VAL A 81 13.59 19.35 -9.47
N LYS A 82 14.25 18.94 -8.38
CA LYS A 82 15.48 18.14 -8.42
C LYS A 82 15.34 16.86 -7.62
N VAL A 83 15.96 15.81 -8.11
CA VAL A 83 16.17 14.56 -7.37
C VAL A 83 17.67 14.32 -7.27
N ASN A 84 18.19 14.21 -6.06
CA ASN A 84 19.63 14.10 -5.77
C ASN A 84 20.46 15.19 -6.45
N GLY A 85 19.95 16.44 -6.43
CA GLY A 85 20.58 17.60 -7.04
C GLY A 85 20.48 17.70 -8.57
N LYS A 86 19.95 16.67 -9.25
CA LYS A 86 19.75 16.69 -10.70
C LYS A 86 18.32 17.14 -11.02
N ARG A 87 18.18 18.14 -11.91
CA ARG A 87 16.88 18.60 -12.40
C ARG A 87 16.13 17.47 -13.12
N ILE A 88 14.84 17.36 -12.85
CA ILE A 88 13.92 16.43 -13.49
C ILE A 88 12.80 17.20 -14.20
N GLU A 89 12.16 16.55 -15.15
CA GLU A 89 10.96 17.04 -15.79
C GLU A 89 9.76 16.28 -15.22
N LEU A 90 8.70 17.01 -14.88
CA LEU A 90 7.41 16.44 -14.48
C LEU A 90 6.56 16.14 -15.72
N ASP A 91 5.67 15.16 -15.62
CA ASP A 91 4.70 14.88 -16.66
C ASP A 91 3.53 15.91 -16.68
N GLU A 92 2.56 15.69 -17.56
CA GLU A 92 1.37 16.56 -17.71
C GLU A 92 0.48 16.62 -16.45
N ASN A 93 0.65 15.69 -15.52
CA ASN A 93 -0.05 15.63 -14.24
C ASN A 93 0.82 16.14 -13.07
N ASN A 94 1.92 16.80 -13.38
CA ASN A 94 2.93 17.26 -12.41
C ASN A 94 3.56 16.10 -11.61
N GLN A 95 3.72 14.92 -12.23
CA GLN A 95 4.20 13.72 -11.59
C GLN A 95 5.60 13.33 -12.08
N TYR A 96 6.32 12.63 -11.19
CA TYR A 96 7.59 11.99 -11.50
C TYR A 96 7.72 10.66 -10.77
N VAL A 97 8.22 9.63 -11.46
CA VAL A 97 8.45 8.32 -10.87
C VAL A 97 9.86 8.25 -10.30
N LEU A 98 9.95 8.24 -8.97
CA LEU A 98 11.19 7.96 -8.26
C LEU A 98 11.60 6.51 -8.50
N SER A 99 12.75 6.33 -9.10
CA SER A 99 13.34 5.02 -9.37
C SER A 99 14.80 4.99 -8.89
N GLY A 100 15.31 3.79 -8.68
CA GLY A 100 16.67 3.62 -8.17
C GLY A 100 16.72 3.37 -6.67
N ARG A 101 17.78 2.66 -6.27
CA ARG A 101 18.00 2.22 -4.90
C ARG A 101 18.71 3.29 -4.07
N GLY A 102 18.34 3.37 -2.80
CA GLY A 102 19.01 4.18 -1.80
C GLY A 102 18.29 5.48 -1.48
N LYS A 103 19.02 6.38 -0.84
CA LYS A 103 18.51 7.68 -0.42
C LYS A 103 18.19 8.55 -1.65
N GLN A 104 17.01 9.14 -1.65
CA GLN A 104 16.56 10.12 -2.65
C GLN A 104 16.22 11.43 -1.93
N VAL A 105 16.84 12.50 -2.34
CA VAL A 105 16.55 13.87 -1.86
C VAL A 105 15.79 14.58 -2.96
N ILE A 106 14.55 14.93 -2.71
CA ILE A 106 13.66 15.66 -3.61
C ILE A 106 13.62 17.11 -3.16
N THR A 107 13.96 18.04 -4.04
CA THR A 107 13.91 19.48 -3.76
C THR A 107 13.03 20.14 -4.80
N ALA A 108 12.00 20.85 -4.39
CA ALA A 108 11.15 21.67 -5.24
C ALA A 108 11.35 23.14 -4.88
N THR A 109 11.49 24.02 -5.88
CA THR A 109 11.74 25.46 -5.70
C THR A 109 10.82 26.25 -6.61
N ASP A 110 10.21 27.31 -6.09
CA ASP A 110 9.40 28.26 -6.84
C ASP A 110 10.22 29.46 -7.34
N ASP A 111 9.56 30.38 -8.07
CA ASP A 111 10.15 31.62 -8.58
C ASP A 111 10.50 32.63 -7.50
N TYR A 112 10.01 32.47 -6.28
CA TYR A 112 10.23 33.33 -5.12
C TYR A 112 11.29 32.81 -4.16
N ASP A 113 11.97 31.69 -4.53
CA ASP A 113 12.99 31.00 -3.74
C ASP A 113 12.44 30.33 -2.47
N ASN A 114 11.13 30.03 -2.43
CA ASN A 114 10.63 29.11 -1.42
C ASN A 114 10.98 27.68 -1.82
N VAL A 115 11.36 26.87 -0.85
CA VAL A 115 11.90 25.52 -1.10
C VAL A 115 11.21 24.50 -0.20
N THR A 116 10.83 23.40 -0.78
CA THR A 116 10.44 22.18 -0.05
C THR A 116 11.45 21.09 -0.37
N GLU A 117 11.95 20.43 0.67
CA GLU A 117 12.85 19.30 0.56
C GLU A 117 12.30 18.10 1.33
N ILE A 118 12.27 16.94 0.68
CA ILE A 118 11.88 15.65 1.26
C ILE A 118 12.97 14.64 0.98
N THR A 119 13.34 13.89 2.00
CA THR A 119 14.26 12.76 1.90
C THR A 119 13.53 11.43 2.08
N VAL A 120 13.66 10.53 1.13
CA VAL A 120 13.13 9.16 1.23
C VAL A 120 14.21 8.13 0.91
N THR A 121 13.97 6.88 1.28
CA THR A 121 14.83 5.76 0.86
C THR A 121 14.02 4.80 0.01
N ILE A 122 14.53 4.44 -1.16
CA ILE A 122 13.91 3.47 -2.07
C ILE A 122 14.70 2.17 -2.05
N ASN A 123 14.04 1.05 -1.79
CA ASN A 123 14.59 -0.29 -1.96
C ASN A 123 14.05 -0.90 -3.25
N ASP A 124 14.87 -1.70 -3.92
CA ASP A 124 14.55 -2.31 -5.21
C ASP A 124 13.65 -3.54 -5.13
N HIS A 125 13.43 -4.08 -3.93
CA HIS A 125 12.57 -5.24 -3.69
C HIS A 125 11.97 -5.24 -2.29
N HIS A 126 10.94 -6.05 -2.10
CA HIS A 126 10.42 -6.39 -0.79
C HIS A 126 11.20 -7.55 -0.19
N THR A 127 11.33 -7.60 1.15
CA THR A 127 12.04 -8.66 1.84
C THR A 127 11.41 -8.96 3.20
N GLY A 128 11.63 -10.20 3.68
CA GLY A 128 11.11 -10.67 4.97
C GLY A 128 9.64 -11.04 4.95
N GLY A 129 9.09 -11.32 6.13
CA GLY A 129 7.72 -11.82 6.28
C GLY A 129 7.50 -13.21 5.68
N LYS A 130 6.32 -13.76 5.90
CA LYS A 130 5.87 -15.01 5.29
C LYS A 130 4.41 -14.90 4.90
N ALA A 131 4.10 -15.20 3.66
CA ALA A 131 2.73 -15.35 3.21
C ALA A 131 2.07 -16.57 3.86
N THR A 132 0.76 -16.53 3.99
CA THR A 132 -0.06 -17.64 4.45
C THR A 132 -1.16 -17.92 3.43
N CYS A 133 -1.97 -18.94 3.67
CA CYS A 133 -3.15 -19.22 2.82
C CYS A 133 -4.22 -18.12 2.86
N LYS A 134 -4.12 -17.14 3.77
CA LYS A 134 -5.09 -16.04 3.95
C LYS A 134 -4.49 -14.64 3.82
N ALA A 135 -3.20 -14.49 4.01
CA ALA A 135 -2.54 -13.19 4.04
C ALA A 135 -1.24 -13.23 3.25
N LYS A 136 -0.97 -12.18 2.51
CA LYS A 136 0.31 -11.97 1.84
C LYS A 136 1.42 -11.73 2.85
N ALA A 137 2.67 -11.85 2.42
CA ALA A 137 3.81 -11.48 3.24
C ALA A 137 3.81 -9.97 3.50
N ILE A 138 4.23 -9.56 4.70
CA ILE A 138 4.43 -8.15 5.04
C ILE A 138 5.93 -7.88 4.99
N CYS A 139 6.34 -6.91 4.19
CA CYS A 139 7.73 -6.52 4.06
C CYS A 139 8.28 -6.01 5.40
N ASP A 140 9.43 -6.51 5.83
CA ASP A 140 10.06 -6.10 7.09
C ASP A 140 10.55 -4.65 7.04
N ILE A 141 10.79 -4.11 5.85
CA ILE A 141 11.33 -2.78 5.63
C ILE A 141 10.21 -1.74 5.50
N CYS A 142 9.39 -1.82 4.44
CA CYS A 142 8.35 -0.83 4.16
C CYS A 142 6.99 -1.12 4.81
N LYS A 143 6.86 -2.28 5.47
CA LYS A 143 5.63 -2.74 6.15
C LYS A 143 4.40 -2.94 5.26
N MET A 144 4.58 -2.94 3.95
CA MET A 144 3.51 -3.21 2.98
C MET A 144 3.38 -4.70 2.69
N GLU A 145 2.18 -5.12 2.34
CA GLU A 145 1.93 -6.46 1.83
C GLU A 145 2.56 -6.64 0.45
N TYR A 146 3.11 -7.83 0.17
CA TYR A 146 3.71 -8.16 -1.12
C TYR A 146 3.63 -9.65 -1.45
N GLY A 147 3.89 -9.98 -2.72
CA GLY A 147 3.87 -11.36 -3.21
C GLY A 147 2.47 -11.94 -3.29
N GLU A 148 2.41 -13.26 -3.42
CA GLU A 148 1.17 -14.02 -3.49
C GLU A 148 0.87 -14.74 -2.17
N LEU A 149 -0.36 -15.24 -2.00
CA LEU A 149 -0.73 -16.09 -0.87
C LEU A 149 0.02 -17.41 -0.96
N ASP A 150 0.48 -17.94 0.16
CA ASP A 150 1.05 -19.28 0.23
C ASP A 150 -0.05 -20.28 0.65
N SER A 151 -0.63 -20.94 -0.35
CA SER A 151 -1.71 -21.89 -0.16
C SER A 151 -1.29 -23.14 0.67
N ALA A 152 0.01 -23.37 0.86
CA ALA A 152 0.53 -24.48 1.66
C ALA A 152 0.83 -24.06 3.11
N ASN A 153 0.98 -22.78 3.39
CA ASN A 153 1.27 -22.27 4.73
C ASN A 153 -0.03 -22.01 5.52
N HIS A 154 -0.50 -23.02 6.22
CA HIS A 154 -1.70 -22.94 7.04
C HIS A 154 -1.34 -22.54 8.49
N VAL A 155 -1.97 -21.49 8.99
CA VAL A 155 -1.72 -20.94 10.34
C VAL A 155 -2.65 -21.48 11.42
N GLU A 156 -3.71 -22.18 11.04
CA GLU A 156 -4.69 -22.76 11.96
C GLU A 156 -4.69 -24.29 11.89
N LYS A 157 -5.14 -24.91 13.00
CA LYS A 157 -5.23 -26.35 13.12
C LYS A 157 -6.26 -26.92 12.14
N VAL A 158 -6.09 -28.20 11.82
CA VAL A 158 -7.10 -28.96 11.09
C VAL A 158 -8.30 -29.25 11.98
N LYS A 159 -9.48 -29.33 11.38
CA LYS A 159 -10.72 -29.77 12.00
C LYS A 159 -11.28 -30.99 11.27
N TRP A 160 -11.89 -31.89 12.01
CA TRP A 160 -12.64 -32.99 11.44
C TRP A 160 -13.99 -32.49 10.92
N ILE A 161 -14.33 -32.90 9.70
CA ILE A 161 -15.68 -32.88 9.14
C ILE A 161 -16.18 -34.33 9.16
N ILE A 162 -17.12 -34.63 10.04
CA ILE A 162 -17.60 -35.98 10.30
C ILE A 162 -19.05 -36.07 9.86
N THR A 163 -19.36 -37.08 9.07
CA THR A 163 -20.73 -37.49 8.69
C THR A 163 -20.99 -38.88 9.24
N PRO A 164 -22.22 -39.43 9.18
CA PRO A 164 -22.50 -40.79 9.64
C PRO A 164 -21.69 -41.88 8.91
N THR A 165 -21.24 -41.64 7.70
CA THR A 165 -20.59 -42.64 6.84
C THR A 165 -19.13 -42.31 6.50
N THR A 166 -18.73 -41.08 6.64
CA THR A 166 -17.41 -40.62 6.19
C THR A 166 -16.82 -39.54 7.09
N HIS A 167 -15.51 -39.38 7.01
CA HIS A 167 -14.79 -38.26 7.63
C HIS A 167 -13.76 -37.67 6.68
N GLU A 168 -13.41 -36.43 6.90
CA GLU A 168 -12.27 -35.72 6.26
C GLU A 168 -11.68 -34.72 7.24
N GLN A 169 -10.44 -34.25 6.98
CA GLN A 169 -9.88 -33.14 7.70
C GLN A 169 -9.73 -31.94 6.78
N ARG A 170 -10.05 -30.79 7.32
CA ARG A 170 -9.82 -29.50 6.65
C ARG A 170 -9.10 -28.51 7.55
N TYR A 171 -8.27 -27.67 6.93
CA TYR A 171 -7.66 -26.54 7.63
C TYR A 171 -8.74 -25.51 7.99
N SER A 172 -8.77 -25.11 9.26
CA SER A 172 -9.77 -24.13 9.74
C SER A 172 -9.60 -22.75 9.11
N CYS A 173 -8.37 -22.39 8.75
CA CYS A 173 -8.04 -21.09 8.14
C CYS A 173 -8.67 -20.87 6.75
N CYS A 174 -8.64 -21.84 5.85
CA CYS A 174 -9.02 -21.66 4.44
C CYS A 174 -9.96 -22.77 3.92
N ASN A 175 -10.33 -23.72 4.78
CA ASN A 175 -11.16 -24.88 4.44
C ASN A 175 -10.55 -25.83 3.38
N ALA A 176 -9.24 -25.67 3.08
CA ALA A 176 -8.53 -26.62 2.21
C ALA A 176 -8.52 -28.02 2.83
N ILE A 177 -8.48 -29.05 1.97
CA ILE A 177 -8.46 -30.45 2.39
C ILE A 177 -7.09 -30.78 2.94
N ALA A 178 -7.02 -31.19 4.21
CA ALA A 178 -5.82 -31.72 4.85
C ALA A 178 -5.75 -33.24 4.72
N VAL A 179 -6.88 -33.92 4.94
CA VAL A 179 -7.05 -35.38 4.72
C VAL A 179 -8.28 -35.58 3.87
N LYS A 180 -8.14 -36.33 2.78
CA LYS A 180 -9.23 -36.62 1.85
C LYS A 180 -10.36 -37.38 2.54
N LYS A 181 -11.57 -37.21 2.06
CA LYS A 181 -12.77 -37.88 2.50
C LYS A 181 -12.59 -39.42 2.42
N ALA A 182 -12.84 -40.12 3.53
CA ALA A 182 -12.73 -41.54 3.65
C ALA A 182 -13.91 -42.11 4.46
N ALA A 183 -14.23 -43.40 4.28
CA ALA A 183 -15.16 -44.11 5.12
C ALA A 183 -14.56 -44.38 6.52
N HIS A 184 -15.43 -44.48 7.53
CA HIS A 184 -14.99 -44.82 8.88
C HIS A 184 -14.37 -46.22 8.98
N GLN A 185 -13.23 -46.32 9.68
CA GLN A 185 -12.61 -47.57 10.06
C GLN A 185 -13.01 -47.90 11.51
N TRP A 186 -13.93 -48.84 11.68
CA TRP A 186 -14.51 -49.12 12.98
C TRP A 186 -13.72 -50.17 13.76
N LYS A 187 -13.39 -49.88 15.01
CA LYS A 187 -12.85 -50.81 15.98
C LYS A 187 -13.53 -50.52 17.33
N ASP A 188 -14.11 -51.57 17.95
CA ASP A 188 -14.79 -51.49 19.24
C ASP A 188 -15.85 -50.37 19.31
N GLY A 189 -16.61 -50.17 18.23
CA GLY A 189 -17.65 -49.14 18.11
C GLY A 189 -17.14 -47.70 17.96
N LYS A 190 -15.84 -47.54 17.73
CA LYS A 190 -15.20 -46.21 17.56
C LYS A 190 -14.40 -46.18 16.27
N CYS A 191 -14.49 -45.09 15.53
CA CYS A 191 -13.64 -44.87 14.37
C CYS A 191 -12.20 -44.63 14.82
N THR A 192 -11.23 -45.38 14.27
CA THR A 192 -9.83 -45.34 14.63
C THR A 192 -9.16 -44.00 14.23
N GLU A 193 -9.71 -43.31 13.22
CA GLU A 193 -9.17 -42.07 12.67
C GLU A 193 -9.75 -40.82 13.37
N CYS A 194 -11.07 -40.62 13.24
CA CYS A 194 -11.72 -39.40 13.72
C CYS A 194 -12.32 -39.50 15.13
N GLY A 195 -12.31 -40.71 15.71
CA GLY A 195 -12.82 -40.96 17.06
C GLY A 195 -14.35 -40.94 17.20
N MET A 196 -15.09 -40.81 16.09
CA MET A 196 -16.57 -40.91 16.13
C MET A 196 -16.99 -42.24 16.75
N GLN A 197 -17.95 -42.18 17.64
CA GLN A 197 -18.55 -43.41 18.25
C GLN A 197 -19.90 -43.72 17.58
N ILE A 198 -20.13 -44.99 17.36
CA ILE A 198 -21.47 -45.46 16.95
C ILE A 198 -22.36 -45.50 18.20
N SER A 199 -23.40 -44.70 18.20
CA SER A 199 -24.48 -44.80 19.18
C SER A 199 -25.63 -45.64 18.57
N ILE A 200 -26.05 -46.65 19.27
CA ILE A 200 -27.26 -47.39 18.93
C ILE A 200 -28.38 -46.86 19.83
N GLU A 201 -29.41 -46.30 19.22
CA GLU A 201 -30.60 -45.85 19.98
C GLU A 201 -31.31 -47.03 20.61
N LYS A 202 -31.87 -46.83 21.82
CA LYS A 202 -32.73 -47.80 22.45
C LYS A 202 -33.93 -48.13 21.53
N PRO A 203 -34.20 -49.41 21.20
CA PRO A 203 -35.34 -49.72 20.38
C PRO A 203 -36.64 -49.36 21.10
N SER A 204 -37.52 -48.65 20.40
CA SER A 204 -38.89 -48.41 20.89
C SER A 204 -39.70 -49.68 20.66
N ILE A 205 -40.08 -50.33 21.76
CA ILE A 205 -40.80 -51.59 21.72
C ILE A 205 -42.26 -51.38 22.14
N THR A 206 -43.19 -51.91 21.38
CA THR A 206 -44.61 -51.99 21.73
C THR A 206 -45.02 -53.44 21.85
N ALA A 207 -45.73 -53.80 22.92
CA ALA A 207 -46.30 -55.18 23.13
C ALA A 207 -47.81 -55.10 23.22
N LYS A 208 -48.48 -55.99 22.53
CA LYS A 208 -49.95 -56.14 22.61
C LYS A 208 -50.27 -57.62 22.85
N SER A 209 -50.99 -57.89 23.95
CA SER A 209 -51.44 -59.25 24.27
C SER A 209 -52.91 -59.40 23.92
N THR A 210 -53.24 -60.51 23.27
CA THR A 210 -54.65 -60.89 22.95
C THR A 210 -54.74 -62.40 22.93
N ASN A 211 -55.73 -62.99 23.69
CA ASN A 211 -56.01 -64.43 23.72
C ASN A 211 -54.76 -65.33 23.98
N GLY A 212 -53.99 -65.00 25.00
CA GLY A 212 -52.82 -65.80 25.39
C GLY A 212 -51.56 -65.61 24.51
N THR A 213 -51.62 -64.74 23.48
CA THR A 213 -50.50 -64.49 22.59
C THR A 213 -50.07 -63.04 22.77
N THR A 214 -48.74 -62.76 22.91
CA THR A 214 -48.18 -61.44 22.97
C THR A 214 -47.41 -61.12 21.69
N ILE A 215 -47.81 -60.10 20.99
CA ILE A 215 -47.13 -59.61 19.82
C ILE A 215 -46.22 -58.41 20.21
N ILE A 216 -44.94 -58.55 19.98
CA ILE A 216 -43.94 -57.53 20.20
C ILE A 216 -43.58 -56.90 18.84
N ARG A 217 -43.62 -55.55 18.77
CA ARG A 217 -43.22 -54.81 17.57
C ARG A 217 -42.18 -53.73 17.97
N TRP A 218 -41.20 -53.55 17.10
CA TRP A 218 -40.19 -52.48 17.22
C TRP A 218 -39.93 -51.85 15.86
N LYS A 219 -39.45 -50.63 15.87
CA LYS A 219 -38.96 -49.99 14.67
C LYS A 219 -37.48 -50.36 14.46
N LYS A 220 -37.08 -50.44 13.21
CA LYS A 220 -35.67 -50.66 12.86
C LYS A 220 -34.80 -49.57 13.50
N VAL A 221 -33.79 -50.00 14.24
CA VAL A 221 -32.78 -49.10 14.82
C VAL A 221 -31.64 -48.96 13.83
N ILE A 222 -31.25 -47.71 13.53
CA ILE A 222 -30.11 -47.43 12.64
C ILE A 222 -28.85 -47.99 13.27
N ASN A 223 -28.02 -48.63 12.47
CA ASN A 223 -26.75 -49.30 12.85
C ASN A 223 -26.91 -50.59 13.69
N ALA A 224 -28.09 -51.12 13.88
CA ALA A 224 -28.26 -52.47 14.47
C ALA A 224 -28.04 -53.55 13.40
N SER A 225 -27.19 -54.53 13.70
CA SER A 225 -26.88 -55.67 12.82
C SER A 225 -27.80 -56.87 12.99
N GLY A 226 -28.67 -56.82 13.99
CA GLY A 226 -29.66 -57.88 14.28
C GLY A 226 -30.64 -57.45 15.36
N TYR A 227 -31.74 -58.21 15.50
CA TYR A 227 -32.81 -58.01 16.48
C TYR A 227 -33.15 -59.34 17.16
#